data_83377a4a566c52dc2903f80cb641ea7e
#
_entry.id   83377a4a566c52dc2903f80cb641ea7e
#
_cell.length_a   1.000
_cell.length_b   1.000
_cell.length_c   1.000
_cell.angle_alpha   90.00
_cell.angle_beta   90.00
_cell.angle_gamma   90.00
#
_symmetry.space_group_name_H-M   'P 1'
#
loop_
_entity.id
_entity.type
_entity.pdbx_description
1 polymer ?
#
loop_
_entity_poly.entity_id
_entity_poly.type
_entity_poly.pdbx_seq_one_letter_code
_entity_poly.pdbx_strand_id
1 'polypeptide(L)'
;MQKKSATAGRAQRTEESRRRILEATLELAAEKGYEGTAIAQVAKRSGLPVGSVYWHFENKDKLFAALLQHSLDEWEGRQDWLFRSEEPPSRQLEKMISGRTFEAAEATNFWRLGLLLALERRLSGSAAREMFLEIRRSRLDLISGWWQQALPPEVTSHDPGFPLRLAQFTMAAADGLYVSTSAGEDWDATALTGMLVDSIWHLVRQAALQAGVRYDPDLTEN
;
A
#
# COMPACT_ATOMS: atom_id res chain seq x y z
N MET A 1 -18.33 12.14 38.33
CA MET A 1 -17.31 11.22 37.76
C MET A 1 -17.85 9.97 37.08
N GLN A 2 -19.01 9.39 37.46
CA GLN A 2 -19.55 8.13 36.88
C GLN A 2 -20.00 8.23 35.39
N LYS A 3 -20.51 9.36 34.89
CA LYS A 3 -20.94 9.51 33.48
C LYS A 3 -19.80 9.41 32.46
N LYS A 4 -18.58 9.89 32.77
CA LYS A 4 -17.40 9.81 31.87
C LYS A 4 -16.90 8.36 31.72
N SER A 5 -16.98 7.55 32.79
CA SER A 5 -16.56 6.13 32.75
C SER A 5 -17.49 5.26 31.91
N ALA A 6 -18.81 5.48 32.01
CA ALA A 6 -19.80 4.72 31.23
C ALA A 6 -19.72 5.03 29.71
N THR A 7 -19.42 6.29 29.33
CA THR A 7 -19.25 6.70 27.94
C THR A 7 -17.97 6.13 27.33
N ALA A 8 -16.88 6.13 28.08
CA ALA A 8 -15.61 5.52 27.66
C ALA A 8 -15.75 4.00 27.43
N GLY A 9 -16.42 3.29 28.34
CA GLY A 9 -16.64 1.85 28.19
C GLY A 9 -17.59 1.48 27.04
N ARG A 10 -18.50 2.39 26.62
CA ARG A 10 -19.34 2.19 25.44
C ARG A 10 -18.55 2.41 24.16
N ALA A 11 -17.73 3.45 24.09
CA ALA A 11 -16.86 3.74 22.96
C ALA A 11 -15.87 2.60 22.72
N GLN A 12 -15.27 2.08 23.78
CA GLN A 12 -14.32 0.96 23.70
C GLN A 12 -14.97 -0.34 23.18
N ARG A 13 -16.21 -0.64 23.62
CA ARG A 13 -16.96 -1.81 23.09
C ARG A 13 -17.35 -1.64 21.64
N THR A 14 -17.66 -0.44 21.21
CA THR A 14 -17.96 -0.11 19.82
C THR A 14 -16.73 -0.33 18.94
N GLU A 15 -15.57 0.16 19.34
CA GLU A 15 -14.33 -0.02 18.60
C GLU A 15 -13.89 -1.49 18.56
N GLU A 16 -14.01 -2.22 19.66
CA GLU A 16 -13.72 -3.66 19.69
C GLU A 16 -14.64 -4.44 18.74
N SER A 17 -15.93 -4.10 18.68
CA SER A 17 -16.85 -4.73 17.74
C SER A 17 -16.48 -4.41 16.29
N ARG A 18 -16.09 -3.17 16.00
CA ARG A 18 -15.63 -2.72 14.69
C ARG A 18 -14.39 -3.49 14.24
N ARG A 19 -13.38 -3.62 15.11
CA ARG A 19 -12.15 -4.37 14.87
C ARG A 19 -12.43 -5.84 14.54
N ARG A 20 -13.25 -6.53 15.33
CA ARG A 20 -13.63 -7.93 15.11
C ARG A 20 -14.34 -8.15 13.77
N ILE A 21 -15.17 -7.19 13.33
CA ILE A 21 -15.82 -7.27 12.02
C ILE A 21 -14.79 -7.12 10.91
N LEU A 22 -13.84 -6.19 11.02
CA LEU A 22 -12.77 -5.99 10.02
C LEU A 22 -11.86 -7.21 9.91
N GLU A 23 -11.41 -7.79 11.04
CA GLU A 23 -10.61 -9.02 11.07
C GLU A 23 -11.34 -10.19 10.39
N ALA A 24 -12.60 -10.43 10.76
CA ALA A 24 -13.41 -11.47 10.14
C ALA A 24 -13.62 -11.24 8.62
N THR A 25 -13.72 -9.97 8.21
CA THR A 25 -13.86 -9.61 6.80
C THR A 25 -12.56 -9.88 6.06
N LEU A 26 -11.40 -9.53 6.64
CA LEU A 26 -10.09 -9.78 6.06
C LEU A 26 -9.85 -11.27 5.82
N GLU A 27 -10.12 -12.12 6.80
CA GLU A 27 -10.00 -13.57 6.67
C GLU A 27 -10.89 -14.13 5.55
N LEU A 28 -12.16 -13.72 5.52
CA LEU A 28 -13.10 -14.17 4.49
C LEU A 28 -12.73 -13.66 3.08
N ALA A 29 -12.24 -12.42 2.99
CA ALA A 29 -11.78 -11.84 1.74
C ALA A 29 -10.53 -12.56 1.21
N ALA A 30 -9.62 -12.97 2.09
CA ALA A 30 -8.45 -13.76 1.74
C ALA A 30 -8.84 -15.15 1.21
N GLU A 31 -9.87 -15.79 1.82
CA GLU A 31 -10.37 -17.10 1.41
C GLU A 31 -11.19 -17.08 0.11
N LYS A 32 -12.05 -16.07 -0.08
CA LYS A 32 -13.17 -16.10 -1.06
C LYS A 32 -13.24 -14.90 -1.99
N GLY A 33 -12.34 -13.94 -1.82
CA GLY A 33 -12.37 -12.67 -2.53
C GLY A 33 -13.55 -11.78 -2.12
N TYR A 34 -13.67 -10.64 -2.83
CA TYR A 34 -14.74 -9.66 -2.57
C TYR A 34 -16.12 -10.31 -2.77
N GLU A 35 -16.40 -10.88 -3.93
CA GLU A 35 -17.73 -11.42 -4.25
C GLU A 35 -18.16 -12.57 -3.32
N GLY A 36 -17.24 -13.45 -2.95
CA GLY A 36 -17.51 -14.58 -2.07
C GLY A 36 -17.69 -14.22 -0.59
N THR A 37 -17.44 -12.97 -0.20
CA THR A 37 -17.59 -12.49 1.18
C THR A 37 -19.00 -11.92 1.40
N ALA A 38 -19.89 -12.66 2.06
CA ALA A 38 -21.22 -12.19 2.41
C ALA A 38 -21.28 -11.61 3.83
N ILE A 39 -22.07 -10.54 4.05
CA ILE A 39 -22.25 -9.91 5.37
C ILE A 39 -22.68 -10.91 6.45
N ALA A 40 -23.55 -11.86 6.11
CA ALA A 40 -23.98 -12.90 7.04
C ALA A 40 -22.83 -13.83 7.48
N GLN A 41 -21.86 -14.11 6.60
CA GLN A 41 -20.66 -14.88 6.95
C GLN A 41 -19.72 -14.07 7.84
N VAL A 42 -19.55 -12.78 7.56
CA VAL A 42 -18.78 -11.85 8.40
C VAL A 42 -19.38 -11.79 9.81
N ALA A 43 -20.68 -11.64 9.94
CA ALA A 43 -21.38 -11.65 11.22
C ALA A 43 -21.13 -12.96 11.99
N LYS A 44 -21.26 -14.11 11.32
CA LYS A 44 -20.98 -15.42 11.92
C LYS A 44 -19.52 -15.56 12.36
N ARG A 45 -18.56 -15.16 11.53
CA ARG A 45 -17.12 -15.25 11.78
C ARG A 45 -16.70 -14.32 12.92
N SER A 46 -17.20 -13.09 12.94
CA SER A 46 -16.92 -12.10 14.02
C SER A 46 -17.62 -12.43 15.35
N GLY A 47 -18.58 -13.35 15.36
CA GLY A 47 -19.40 -13.66 16.53
C GLY A 47 -20.35 -12.53 16.92
N LEU A 48 -20.76 -11.68 15.98
CA LEU A 48 -21.64 -10.55 16.22
C LEU A 48 -22.95 -10.69 15.40
N PRO A 49 -24.07 -10.11 15.87
CA PRO A 49 -25.31 -10.10 15.09
C PRO A 49 -25.13 -9.38 13.75
N VAL A 50 -25.84 -9.80 12.71
CA VAL A 50 -25.84 -9.16 11.39
C VAL A 50 -26.19 -7.67 11.48
N GLY A 51 -27.14 -7.29 12.34
CA GLY A 51 -27.49 -5.91 12.60
C GLY A 51 -26.34 -5.05 13.12
N SER A 52 -25.39 -5.65 13.87
CA SER A 52 -24.19 -4.94 14.32
C SER A 52 -23.24 -4.61 13.15
N VAL A 53 -23.14 -5.51 12.16
CA VAL A 53 -22.34 -5.25 10.96
C VAL A 53 -22.90 -4.09 10.17
N TYR A 54 -24.22 -4.09 9.91
CA TYR A 54 -24.90 -2.99 9.23
C TYR A 54 -24.87 -1.66 9.99
N TRP A 55 -24.89 -1.72 11.32
CA TRP A 55 -24.78 -0.51 12.13
C TRP A 55 -23.39 0.15 11.98
N HIS A 56 -22.32 -0.64 11.86
CA HIS A 56 -20.96 -0.13 11.69
C HIS A 56 -20.64 0.31 10.27
N PHE A 57 -21.16 -0.40 9.25
CA PHE A 57 -20.64 -0.29 7.89
C PHE A 57 -21.73 -0.09 6.81
N GLU A 58 -23.00 0.03 7.19
CA GLU A 58 -24.10 0.29 6.25
C GLU A 58 -24.29 -0.80 5.17
N ASN A 59 -23.24 -1.13 4.43
CA ASN A 59 -23.25 -2.16 3.38
C ASN A 59 -21.87 -2.79 3.18
N LYS A 60 -21.79 -3.81 2.33
CA LYS A 60 -20.56 -4.56 2.03
C LYS A 60 -19.46 -3.68 1.45
N ASP A 61 -19.80 -2.74 0.56
CA ASP A 61 -18.84 -1.87 -0.09
C ASP A 61 -18.17 -0.90 0.92
N LYS A 62 -18.97 -0.31 1.81
CA LYS A 62 -18.45 0.52 2.92
C LYS A 62 -17.60 -0.29 3.91
N LEU A 63 -17.97 -1.55 4.16
CA LEU A 63 -17.17 -2.45 4.97
C LEU A 63 -15.79 -2.71 4.35
N PHE A 64 -15.73 -2.97 3.04
CA PHE A 64 -14.46 -3.19 2.34
C PHE A 64 -13.63 -1.90 2.22
N ALA A 65 -14.26 -0.75 2.03
CA ALA A 65 -13.56 0.54 2.08
C ALA A 65 -12.92 0.78 3.47
N ALA A 66 -13.66 0.49 4.53
CA ALA A 66 -13.14 0.61 5.89
C ALA A 66 -12.04 -0.42 6.21
N LEU A 67 -12.10 -1.63 5.62
CA LEU A 67 -11.06 -2.64 5.73
C LEU A 67 -9.78 -2.18 5.05
N LEU A 68 -9.88 -1.62 3.84
CA LEU A 68 -8.73 -1.06 3.12
C LEU A 68 -8.07 0.06 3.91
N GLN A 69 -8.85 0.99 4.45
CA GLN A 69 -8.32 2.08 5.27
C GLN A 69 -7.61 1.55 6.52
N HIS A 70 -8.23 0.62 7.23
CA HIS A 70 -7.63 0.01 8.41
C HIS A 70 -6.29 -0.68 8.11
N SER A 71 -6.25 -1.48 7.03
CA SER A 71 -5.02 -2.14 6.59
C SER A 71 -3.95 -1.15 6.11
N LEU A 72 -4.36 -0.02 5.53
CA LEU A 72 -3.46 1.07 5.16
C LEU A 72 -2.85 1.71 6.40
N ASP A 73 -3.67 2.08 7.40
CA ASP A 73 -3.22 2.73 8.63
C ASP A 73 -2.20 1.86 9.38
N GLU A 74 -2.45 0.54 9.44
CA GLU A 74 -1.52 -0.42 10.03
C GLU A 74 -0.19 -0.51 9.27
N TRP A 75 -0.25 -0.45 7.94
CA TRP A 75 0.94 -0.50 7.10
C TRP A 75 1.72 0.81 7.10
N GLU A 76 1.06 1.97 7.05
CA GLU A 76 1.70 3.30 7.08
C GLU A 76 2.41 3.56 8.39
N GLY A 77 1.81 3.20 9.51
CA GLY A 77 2.44 3.32 10.83
C GLY A 77 3.79 2.58 10.97
N ARG A 78 4.07 1.64 10.06
CA ARG A 78 5.34 0.90 9.99
C ARG A 78 6.34 1.47 9.00
N GLN A 79 5.94 2.39 8.10
CA GLN A 79 6.77 2.89 6.99
C GLN A 79 7.10 4.38 7.04
N ASP A 80 6.66 5.09 8.07
CA ASP A 80 6.87 6.55 8.24
C ASP A 80 8.37 6.96 8.20
N TRP A 81 9.25 6.00 8.49
CA TRP A 81 10.70 6.17 8.47
C TRP A 81 11.31 6.20 7.06
N LEU A 82 10.67 5.59 6.05
CA LEU A 82 11.23 5.47 4.68
C LEU A 82 11.50 6.84 4.04
N PHE A 83 10.64 7.82 4.29
CA PHE A 83 10.72 9.15 3.69
C PHE A 83 11.43 10.18 4.59
N ARG A 84 11.86 9.77 5.78
CA ARG A 84 12.59 10.60 6.75
C ARG A 84 13.98 10.06 7.05
N SER A 85 14.44 9.08 6.30
CA SER A 85 15.72 8.42 6.51
C SER A 85 16.87 9.29 5.99
N GLU A 86 17.95 9.39 6.77
CA GLU A 86 19.24 9.95 6.34
C GLU A 86 20.09 8.97 5.52
N GLU A 87 19.52 7.80 5.21
CA GLU A 87 20.17 6.77 4.41
C GLU A 87 20.33 7.22 2.95
N PRO A 88 21.34 6.71 2.23
CA PRO A 88 21.50 6.96 0.80
C PRO A 88 20.26 6.58 0.00
N PRO A 89 19.93 7.32 -1.09
CA PRO A 89 18.77 7.04 -1.95
C PRO A 89 18.71 5.59 -2.44
N SER A 90 19.85 4.93 -2.70
CA SER A 90 19.93 3.53 -3.09
C SER A 90 19.29 2.61 -2.04
N ARG A 91 19.61 2.81 -0.77
CA ARG A 91 19.08 2.02 0.35
C ARG A 91 17.60 2.31 0.60
N GLN A 92 17.19 3.57 0.45
CA GLN A 92 15.79 3.95 0.59
C GLN A 92 14.93 3.26 -0.50
N LEU A 93 15.39 3.24 -1.75
CA LEU A 93 14.70 2.58 -2.85
C LEU A 93 14.58 1.07 -2.62
N GLU A 94 15.69 0.40 -2.24
CA GLU A 94 15.71 -1.03 -1.92
C GLU A 94 14.65 -1.37 -0.86
N LYS A 95 14.62 -0.62 0.24
CA LYS A 95 13.64 -0.81 1.32
C LYS A 95 12.21 -0.51 0.87
N MET A 96 12.01 0.50 0.03
CA MET A 96 10.71 0.85 -0.52
C MET A 96 10.13 -0.28 -1.37
N ILE A 97 10.95 -0.97 -2.15
CA ILE A 97 10.53 -2.08 -3.00
C ILE A 97 10.39 -3.37 -2.19
N SER A 98 11.37 -3.72 -1.36
CA SER A 98 11.37 -4.95 -0.55
C SER A 98 10.29 -4.94 0.54
N GLY A 99 10.09 -3.81 1.21
CA GLY A 99 9.08 -3.67 2.27
C GLY A 99 7.65 -3.87 1.81
N ARG A 100 7.37 -3.74 0.50
CA ARG A 100 6.06 -4.05 -0.10
C ARG A 100 5.85 -5.54 -0.35
N THR A 101 6.93 -6.24 -0.68
CA THR A 101 6.85 -7.58 -1.28
C THR A 101 6.91 -8.70 -0.26
N PHE A 102 7.56 -8.52 0.92
CA PHE A 102 8.04 -9.71 1.62
C PHE A 102 7.92 -9.73 3.16
N GLU A 103 7.66 -8.61 3.86
CA GLU A 103 7.88 -8.59 5.31
C GLU A 103 6.63 -8.56 6.20
N ALA A 104 5.46 -8.30 5.68
CA ALA A 104 4.27 -8.24 6.53
C ALA A 104 3.05 -8.90 5.88
N ALA A 105 2.49 -9.90 6.52
CA ALA A 105 1.26 -10.56 6.10
C ALA A 105 0.09 -9.56 5.91
N GLU A 106 0.06 -8.49 6.71
CA GLU A 106 -0.95 -7.43 6.64
C GLU A 106 -0.78 -6.55 5.38
N ALA A 107 0.46 -6.19 5.02
CA ALA A 107 0.74 -5.49 3.76
C ALA A 107 0.32 -6.33 2.56
N THR A 108 0.61 -7.63 2.61
CA THR A 108 0.19 -8.61 1.63
C THR A 108 -1.33 -8.62 1.45
N ASN A 109 -2.08 -8.61 2.54
CA ASN A 109 -3.55 -8.61 2.51
C ASN A 109 -4.11 -7.31 1.92
N PHE A 110 -3.56 -6.15 2.29
CA PHE A 110 -3.97 -4.86 1.75
C PHE A 110 -3.77 -4.79 0.23
N TRP A 111 -2.56 -5.12 -0.26
CA TRP A 111 -2.25 -5.07 -1.69
C TRP A 111 -3.04 -6.09 -2.49
N ARG A 112 -3.16 -7.33 -1.99
CA ARG A 112 -3.97 -8.38 -2.62
C ARG A 112 -5.41 -7.95 -2.80
N LEU A 113 -6.04 -7.48 -1.73
CA LEU A 113 -7.42 -7.03 -1.77
C LEU A 113 -7.60 -5.83 -2.68
N GLY A 114 -6.71 -4.85 -2.57
CA GLY A 114 -6.75 -3.63 -3.36
C GLY A 114 -6.59 -3.89 -4.86
N LEU A 115 -5.62 -4.72 -5.26
CA LEU A 115 -5.43 -5.10 -6.66
C LEU A 115 -6.62 -5.89 -7.22
N LEU A 116 -7.20 -6.82 -6.45
CA LEU A 116 -8.42 -7.52 -6.83
C LEU A 116 -9.57 -6.55 -7.08
N LEU A 117 -9.78 -5.56 -6.21
CA LEU A 117 -10.81 -4.54 -6.37
C LEU A 117 -10.54 -3.63 -7.57
N ALA A 118 -9.27 -3.24 -7.80
CA ALA A 118 -8.90 -2.39 -8.93
C ALA A 118 -9.16 -3.06 -10.28
N LEU A 119 -8.90 -4.37 -10.38
CA LEU A 119 -9.05 -5.15 -11.61
C LEU A 119 -10.49 -5.62 -11.86
N GLU A 120 -11.35 -5.64 -10.84
CA GLU A 120 -12.76 -6.07 -10.98
C GLU A 120 -13.60 -4.97 -11.63
N ARG A 121 -13.91 -5.14 -12.91
CA ARG A 121 -14.67 -4.15 -13.72
C ARG A 121 -16.09 -3.93 -13.24
N ARG A 122 -16.71 -4.93 -12.58
CA ARG A 122 -18.08 -4.86 -12.05
C ARG A 122 -18.18 -3.94 -10.84
N LEU A 123 -17.05 -3.63 -10.19
CA LEU A 123 -16.96 -2.71 -9.06
C LEU A 123 -16.70 -1.25 -9.49
N SER A 124 -16.86 -0.93 -10.77
CA SER A 124 -16.80 0.45 -11.26
C SER A 124 -17.77 1.35 -10.47
N GLY A 125 -17.23 2.37 -9.79
CA GLY A 125 -18.02 3.26 -8.91
C GLY A 125 -18.23 2.73 -7.48
N SER A 126 -17.62 1.59 -7.07
CA SER A 126 -17.66 1.18 -5.68
C SER A 126 -16.73 2.01 -4.80
N ALA A 127 -17.16 2.33 -3.58
CA ALA A 127 -16.37 3.12 -2.62
C ALA A 127 -15.06 2.43 -2.26
N ALA A 128 -15.04 1.10 -2.16
CA ALA A 128 -13.83 0.33 -1.88
C ALA A 128 -12.80 0.45 -3.00
N ARG A 129 -13.24 0.33 -4.26
CA ARG A 129 -12.36 0.49 -5.42
C ARG A 129 -11.84 1.92 -5.54
N GLU A 130 -12.70 2.90 -5.39
CA GLU A 130 -12.33 4.32 -5.46
C GLU A 130 -11.30 4.69 -4.40
N MET A 131 -11.51 4.24 -3.16
CA MET A 131 -10.55 4.41 -2.07
C MET A 131 -9.19 3.81 -2.40
N PHE A 132 -9.13 2.57 -2.91
CA PHE A 132 -7.85 1.97 -3.29
C PHE A 132 -7.13 2.76 -4.39
N LEU A 133 -7.86 3.23 -5.40
CA LEU A 133 -7.28 4.06 -6.46
C LEU A 133 -6.80 5.43 -5.95
N GLU A 134 -7.46 5.99 -4.95
CA GLU A 134 -7.02 7.23 -4.28
C GLU A 134 -5.75 7.01 -3.48
N ILE A 135 -5.68 5.93 -2.71
CA ILE A 135 -4.45 5.51 -2.02
C ILE A 135 -3.29 5.33 -3.01
N ARG A 136 -3.53 4.68 -4.14
CA ARG A 136 -2.50 4.52 -5.18
C ARG A 136 -2.02 5.86 -5.75
N ARG A 137 -2.92 6.83 -5.97
CA ARG A 137 -2.55 8.18 -6.42
C ARG A 137 -1.70 8.89 -5.37
N SER A 138 -2.14 8.89 -4.12
CA SER A 138 -1.39 9.49 -3.01
C SER A 138 0.02 8.88 -2.88
N ARG A 139 0.14 7.56 -3.06
CA ARG A 139 1.44 6.88 -3.06
C ARG A 139 2.32 7.26 -4.25
N LEU A 140 1.72 7.40 -5.43
CA LEU A 140 2.44 7.85 -6.61
C LEU A 140 3.02 9.25 -6.40
N ASP A 141 2.21 10.17 -5.84
CA ASP A 141 2.63 11.54 -5.54
C ASP A 141 3.77 11.55 -4.50
N LEU A 142 3.67 10.74 -3.46
CA LEU A 142 4.70 10.62 -2.43
C LEU A 142 6.03 10.10 -3.00
N ILE A 143 6.00 9.04 -3.80
CA ILE A 143 7.18 8.46 -4.44
C ILE A 143 7.76 9.44 -5.48
N SER A 144 6.92 10.14 -6.24
CA SER A 144 7.34 11.17 -7.19
C SER A 144 8.02 12.34 -6.48
N GLY A 145 7.48 12.79 -5.35
CA GLY A 145 8.09 13.82 -4.50
C GLY A 145 9.43 13.39 -3.93
N TRP A 146 9.55 12.13 -3.52
CA TRP A 146 10.84 11.57 -3.08
C TRP A 146 11.86 11.56 -4.23
N TRP A 147 11.48 11.12 -5.45
CA TRP A 147 12.36 11.18 -6.61
C TRP A 147 12.77 12.61 -6.97
N GLN A 148 11.85 13.58 -6.82
CA GLN A 148 12.18 15.00 -7.04
C GLN A 148 13.29 15.50 -6.11
N GLN A 149 13.38 14.97 -4.90
CA GLN A 149 14.41 15.32 -3.92
C GLN A 149 15.69 14.49 -4.09
N ALA A 150 15.58 13.23 -4.47
CA ALA A 150 16.71 12.32 -4.61
C ALA A 150 17.52 12.55 -5.90
N LEU A 151 16.93 13.17 -6.92
CA LEU A 151 17.60 13.43 -8.20
C LEU A 151 18.37 14.77 -8.18
N PRO A 152 19.50 14.85 -8.90
CA PRO A 152 20.17 16.13 -9.13
C PRO A 152 19.23 17.16 -9.78
N PRO A 153 19.31 18.43 -9.38
CA PRO A 153 18.48 19.51 -9.97
C PRO A 153 18.61 19.64 -11.49
N GLU A 154 19.75 19.31 -12.06
CA GLU A 154 20.01 19.32 -13.49
C GLU A 154 19.13 18.31 -14.22
N VAL A 155 18.94 17.11 -13.64
CA VAL A 155 18.07 16.05 -14.20
C VAL A 155 16.62 16.49 -14.21
N THR A 156 16.13 17.02 -13.10
CA THR A 156 14.75 17.48 -12.97
C THR A 156 14.45 18.73 -13.76
N SER A 157 15.46 19.58 -14.01
CA SER A 157 15.37 20.75 -14.90
C SER A 157 15.38 20.34 -16.37
N HIS A 158 16.20 19.34 -16.74
CA HIS A 158 16.28 18.80 -18.09
C HIS A 158 14.99 18.06 -18.49
N ASP A 159 14.43 17.28 -17.56
CA ASP A 159 13.21 16.49 -17.74
C ASP A 159 12.31 16.55 -16.51
N PRO A 160 11.43 17.55 -16.40
CA PRO A 160 10.55 17.72 -15.23
C PRO A 160 9.55 16.57 -15.01
N GLY A 161 9.29 15.77 -16.04
CA GLY A 161 8.40 14.60 -15.94
C GLY A 161 9.10 13.31 -15.49
N PHE A 162 10.41 13.29 -15.39
CA PHE A 162 11.18 12.08 -15.09
C PHE A 162 10.89 11.52 -13.69
N PRO A 163 10.79 12.33 -12.61
CA PRO A 163 10.43 11.84 -11.26
C PRO A 163 9.11 11.06 -11.24
N LEU A 164 8.08 11.58 -11.92
CA LEU A 164 6.77 10.91 -12.01
C LEU A 164 6.88 9.58 -12.79
N ARG A 165 7.61 9.55 -13.89
CA ARG A 165 7.80 8.29 -14.66
C ARG A 165 8.57 7.25 -13.86
N LEU A 166 9.58 7.63 -13.07
CA LEU A 166 10.29 6.73 -12.17
C LEU A 166 9.35 6.18 -11.09
N ALA A 167 8.49 7.03 -10.52
CA ALA A 167 7.49 6.60 -9.53
C ALA A 167 6.50 5.61 -10.14
N GLN A 168 6.00 5.86 -11.34
CA GLN A 168 5.11 4.96 -12.08
C GLN A 168 5.79 3.62 -12.38
N PHE A 169 7.03 3.65 -12.85
CA PHE A 169 7.81 2.44 -13.13
C PHE A 169 8.07 1.62 -11.86
N THR A 170 8.50 2.27 -10.79
CA THR A 170 8.71 1.62 -9.47
C THR A 170 7.44 0.94 -8.96
N MET A 171 6.29 1.62 -9.05
CA MET A 171 5.01 1.05 -8.62
C MET A 171 4.60 -0.14 -9.49
N ALA A 172 4.69 -0.02 -10.82
CA ALA A 172 4.30 -1.09 -11.74
C ALA A 172 5.17 -2.34 -11.54
N ALA A 173 6.47 -2.16 -11.37
CA ALA A 173 7.39 -3.26 -11.14
C ALA A 173 7.17 -3.93 -9.78
N ALA A 174 6.93 -3.16 -8.72
CA ALA A 174 6.60 -3.69 -7.39
C ALA A 174 5.25 -4.46 -7.40
N ASP A 175 4.23 -3.95 -8.11
CA ASP A 175 2.97 -4.66 -8.29
C ASP A 175 3.17 -5.99 -9.04
N GLY A 176 4.02 -6.02 -10.07
CA GLY A 176 4.36 -7.24 -10.81
C GLY A 176 5.06 -8.28 -9.95
N LEU A 177 6.07 -7.88 -9.18
CA LEU A 177 6.74 -8.76 -8.20
C LEU A 177 5.74 -9.31 -7.17
N TYR A 178 4.88 -8.45 -6.65
CA TYR A 178 3.85 -8.87 -5.69
C TYR A 178 2.90 -9.92 -6.28
N VAL A 179 2.43 -9.71 -7.51
CA VAL A 179 1.53 -10.65 -8.19
C VAL A 179 2.21 -12.01 -8.38
N SER A 180 3.43 -12.04 -8.87
CA SER A 180 4.18 -13.29 -9.15
C SER A 180 4.45 -14.08 -7.87
N THR A 181 4.90 -13.43 -6.80
CA THR A 181 5.13 -14.09 -5.51
C THR A 181 3.83 -14.59 -4.87
N SER A 182 2.74 -13.83 -5.01
CA SER A 182 1.42 -14.20 -4.49
C SER A 182 0.76 -15.32 -5.29
N ALA A 183 1.13 -15.49 -6.57
CA ALA A 183 0.65 -16.59 -7.42
C ALA A 183 1.32 -17.93 -7.08
N GLY A 184 2.32 -17.93 -6.21
CA GLY A 184 3.06 -19.14 -5.83
C GLY A 184 4.07 -19.59 -6.88
N GLU A 185 4.51 -18.65 -7.74
CA GLU A 185 5.61 -18.88 -8.66
C GLU A 185 6.91 -19.01 -7.87
N ASP A 186 7.71 -20.02 -8.17
CA ASP A 186 9.01 -20.28 -7.50
C ASP A 186 10.11 -19.37 -8.08
N TRP A 187 9.92 -18.06 -7.89
CA TRP A 187 10.88 -17.05 -8.32
C TRP A 187 11.71 -16.56 -7.14
N ASP A 188 13.00 -16.30 -7.40
CA ASP A 188 13.86 -15.62 -6.43
C ASP A 188 13.50 -14.13 -6.36
N ALA A 189 12.57 -13.83 -5.49
CA ALA A 189 12.06 -12.48 -5.30
C ALA A 189 13.16 -11.50 -4.81
N THR A 190 14.14 -11.97 -4.05
CA THR A 190 15.25 -11.15 -3.58
C THR A 190 16.15 -10.77 -4.75
N ALA A 191 16.51 -11.76 -5.59
CA ALA A 191 17.30 -11.50 -6.78
C ALA A 191 16.57 -10.55 -7.75
N LEU A 192 15.27 -10.75 -7.98
CA LEU A 192 14.46 -9.89 -8.85
C LEU A 192 14.33 -8.45 -8.30
N THR A 193 14.20 -8.30 -6.99
CA THR A 193 14.21 -6.98 -6.34
C THR A 193 15.55 -6.28 -6.57
N GLY A 194 16.68 -6.97 -6.40
CA GLY A 194 18.00 -6.42 -6.68
C GLY A 194 18.14 -5.97 -8.13
N MET A 195 17.76 -6.83 -9.09
CA MET A 195 17.78 -6.49 -10.52
C MET A 195 16.90 -5.28 -10.86
N LEU A 196 15.75 -5.14 -10.20
CA LEU A 196 14.86 -4.00 -10.38
C LEU A 196 15.50 -2.71 -9.87
N VAL A 197 16.07 -2.73 -8.67
CA VAL A 197 16.78 -1.59 -8.07
C VAL A 197 17.93 -1.15 -8.97
N ASP A 198 18.76 -2.08 -9.43
CA ASP A 198 19.88 -1.81 -10.33
C ASP A 198 19.43 -1.21 -11.66
N SER A 199 18.31 -1.73 -12.22
CA SER A 199 17.73 -1.21 -13.46
C SER A 199 17.24 0.24 -13.31
N ILE A 200 16.58 0.55 -12.20
CA ILE A 200 16.12 1.92 -11.90
C ILE A 200 17.33 2.86 -11.79
N TRP A 201 18.37 2.48 -11.04
CA TRP A 201 19.56 3.30 -10.91
C TRP A 201 20.34 3.44 -12.22
N HIS A 202 20.32 2.43 -13.08
CA HIS A 202 20.85 2.57 -14.43
C HIS A 202 20.12 3.66 -15.23
N LEU A 203 18.79 3.66 -15.20
CA LEU A 203 17.97 4.71 -15.86
C LEU A 203 18.29 6.10 -15.30
N VAL A 204 18.43 6.23 -13.99
CA VAL A 204 18.78 7.50 -13.34
C VAL A 204 20.16 7.99 -13.77
N ARG A 205 21.18 7.10 -13.80
CA ARG A 205 22.53 7.47 -14.26
C ARG A 205 22.54 7.90 -15.74
N GLN A 206 21.74 7.25 -16.58
CA GLN A 206 21.60 7.66 -17.99
C GLN A 206 20.97 9.06 -18.11
N ALA A 207 19.91 9.33 -17.35
CA ALA A 207 19.28 10.65 -17.34
C ALA A 207 20.24 11.73 -16.81
N ALA A 208 21.04 11.44 -15.81
CA ALA A 208 22.06 12.35 -15.27
C ALA A 208 23.12 12.70 -16.32
N LEU A 209 23.62 11.69 -17.06
CA LEU A 209 24.56 11.92 -18.17
C LEU A 209 23.97 12.79 -19.26
N GLN A 210 22.68 12.60 -19.61
CA GLN A 210 21.98 13.43 -20.60
C GLN A 210 21.81 14.87 -20.12
N ALA A 211 21.66 15.08 -18.79
CA ALA A 211 21.62 16.39 -18.16
C ALA A 211 23.02 17.02 -17.94
N GLY A 212 24.09 16.31 -18.34
CA GLY A 212 25.48 16.81 -18.25
C GLY A 212 26.14 16.64 -16.87
N VAL A 213 25.55 15.80 -15.98
CA VAL A 213 26.08 15.55 -14.65
C VAL A 213 26.37 14.06 -14.41
N ARG A 214 27.26 13.79 -13.44
CA ARG A 214 27.44 12.43 -12.90
C ARG A 214 26.69 12.32 -11.59
N TYR A 215 26.01 11.20 -11.38
CA TYR A 215 25.25 10.95 -10.16
C TYR A 215 25.54 9.56 -9.61
N ASP A 216 25.84 9.53 -8.31
CA ASP A 216 26.00 8.30 -7.53
C ASP A 216 24.98 8.33 -6.38
N PRO A 217 24.00 7.39 -6.36
CA PRO A 217 22.97 7.35 -5.33
C PRO A 217 23.48 6.93 -3.94
N ASP A 218 24.72 6.47 -3.84
CA ASP A 218 25.35 6.06 -2.58
C ASP A 218 26.16 7.18 -1.94
N LEU A 219 26.42 8.28 -2.67
CA LEU A 219 27.10 9.47 -2.16
C LEU A 219 26.03 10.46 -1.68
N THR A 220 25.91 10.63 -0.37
CA THR A 220 25.25 11.80 0.22
C THR A 220 26.18 12.98 0.05
N GLU A 221 25.81 14.00 -0.74
CA GLU A 221 26.52 15.26 -0.72
C GLU A 221 26.45 15.83 0.71
N ASN A 222 27.62 15.90 1.36
CA ASN A 222 27.82 16.60 2.65
C ASN A 222 27.81 18.12 2.44
#